data_90c5e7cb51936c6280cb90970e623770
#
_entry.id   90c5e7cb51936c6280cb90970e623770
#
_cell.length_a   1.000
_cell.length_b   1.000
_cell.length_c   1.000
_cell.angle_alpha   90.00
_cell.angle_beta   90.00
_cell.angle_gamma   90.00
#
_symmetry.space_group_name_H-M   'P 1'
#
loop_
_entity.id
_entity.type
_entity.pdbx_description
1 polymer ?
#
loop_
_entity_poly.entity_id
_entity_poly.type
_entity_poly.pdbx_seq_one_letter_code
_entity_poly.pdbx_strand_id
1 'polypeptide(L)'
;MTIATIAKQLNIPSNKIEKELLENFLTKKLLENKIELFSLANKYKVKSLSEFDRLIKAGKISETTQTREDFFKIDYLTSQIDLMKNIIQTF
;
A
#
# COMPACT_ATOMS: atom_id res chain seq x y z
N MET A 1 3.48 28.04 8.92
CA MET A 1 4.68 27.94 8.05
C MET A 1 4.30 27.20 6.78
N THR A 2 4.64 27.76 5.63
CA THR A 2 4.29 27.18 4.33
C THR A 2 5.53 26.58 3.66
N ILE A 3 5.32 25.74 2.65
CA ILE A 3 6.40 25.20 1.82
C ILE A 3 7.19 26.35 1.18
N ALA A 4 6.50 27.38 0.68
CA ALA A 4 7.12 28.54 0.07
C ALA A 4 8.05 29.29 1.04
N THR A 5 7.63 29.45 2.29
CA THR A 5 8.44 30.11 3.33
C THR A 5 9.72 29.30 3.63
N ILE A 6 9.59 27.99 3.77
CA ILE A 6 10.72 27.08 4.03
C ILE A 6 11.67 27.08 2.84
N ALA A 7 11.14 26.98 1.64
CA ALA A 7 11.92 26.98 0.41
C ALA A 7 12.76 28.25 0.27
N LYS A 8 12.16 29.40 0.58
CA LYS A 8 12.86 30.68 0.53
C LYS A 8 14.00 30.73 1.56
N GLN A 9 13.77 30.26 2.77
CA GLN A 9 14.78 30.25 3.84
C GLN A 9 15.94 29.30 3.51
N LEU A 10 15.66 28.17 2.87
CA LEU A 10 16.66 27.16 2.50
C LEU A 10 17.28 27.42 1.13
N ASN A 11 16.76 28.41 0.40
CA ASN A 11 17.21 28.71 -0.97
C ASN A 11 17.06 27.50 -1.90
N ILE A 12 15.92 26.81 -1.81
CA ILE A 12 15.56 25.65 -2.61
C ILE A 12 14.26 25.95 -3.36
N PRO A 13 14.09 25.55 -4.64
CA PRO A 13 12.82 25.74 -5.33
C PRO A 13 11.68 25.00 -4.61
N SER A 14 10.52 25.66 -4.47
CA SER A 14 9.33 25.09 -3.81
C SER A 14 8.89 23.77 -4.46
N ASN A 15 8.91 23.71 -5.80
CA ASN A 15 8.49 22.52 -6.52
C ASN A 15 9.38 21.31 -6.24
N LYS A 16 10.66 21.54 -5.95
CA LYS A 16 11.57 20.47 -5.56
C LYS A 16 11.20 19.90 -4.20
N ILE A 17 10.87 20.76 -3.25
CA ILE A 17 10.44 20.33 -1.91
C ILE A 17 9.12 19.57 -2.00
N GLU A 18 8.15 20.09 -2.76
CA GLU A 18 6.86 19.43 -2.98
C GLU A 18 7.04 18.04 -3.56
N LYS A 19 7.88 17.91 -4.58
CA LYS A 19 8.17 16.62 -5.21
C LYS A 19 8.74 15.62 -4.21
N GLU A 20 9.74 16.02 -3.43
CA GLU A 20 10.36 15.15 -2.43
C GLU A 20 9.37 14.73 -1.34
N LEU A 21 8.52 15.66 -0.89
CA LEU A 21 7.49 15.35 0.10
C LEU A 21 6.49 14.33 -0.43
N LEU A 22 6.05 14.48 -1.67
CA LEU A 22 5.12 13.55 -2.31
C LEU A 22 5.75 12.16 -2.50
N GLU A 23 6.99 12.12 -2.97
CA GLU A 23 7.72 10.85 -3.14
C GLU A 23 7.88 10.14 -1.78
N ASN A 24 8.26 10.86 -0.75
CA ASN A 24 8.44 10.30 0.59
C ASN A 24 7.12 9.80 1.17
N PHE A 25 6.04 10.56 0.99
CA PHE A 25 4.70 10.16 1.43
C PHE A 25 4.28 8.86 0.75
N LEU A 26 4.41 8.79 -0.58
CA LEU A 26 4.01 7.63 -1.37
C LEU A 26 4.86 6.40 -1.02
N THR A 27 6.17 6.59 -0.88
CA THR A 27 7.09 5.50 -0.50
C THR A 27 6.76 4.94 0.87
N LYS A 28 6.49 5.82 1.84
CA LYS A 28 6.09 5.41 3.18
C LYS A 28 4.77 4.65 3.17
N LYS A 29 3.77 5.18 2.46
CA LYS A 29 2.46 4.54 2.32
C LYS A 29 2.56 3.17 1.65
N LEU A 30 3.36 3.09 0.60
CA LEU A 30 3.63 1.84 -0.10
C LEU A 30 4.22 0.79 0.84
N LEU A 31 5.20 1.18 1.65
CA LEU A 31 5.82 0.28 2.62
C LEU A 31 4.81 -0.18 3.67
N GLU A 32 4.02 0.74 4.22
CA GLU A 32 2.98 0.41 5.21
C GLU A 32 1.98 -0.60 4.64
N ASN A 33 1.54 -0.40 3.41
CA ASN A 33 0.59 -1.31 2.75
C ASN A 33 1.21 -2.67 2.46
N LYS A 34 2.48 -2.72 2.07
CA LYS A 34 3.20 -3.98 1.86
C LYS A 34 3.34 -4.77 3.15
N ILE A 35 3.66 -4.10 4.26
CA ILE A 35 3.78 -4.75 5.57
C ILE A 35 2.44 -5.33 6.00
N GLU A 36 1.36 -4.57 5.86
CA GLU A 36 0.02 -5.03 6.21
C GLU A 36 -0.42 -6.20 5.34
N LEU A 37 -0.18 -6.12 4.01
CA LEU A 37 -0.49 -7.20 3.09
C LEU A 37 0.29 -8.46 3.44
N PHE A 38 1.59 -8.33 3.70
CA PHE A 38 2.43 -9.45 4.09
C PHE A 38 1.91 -10.11 5.38
N SER A 39 1.52 -9.30 6.36
CA SER A 39 0.98 -9.79 7.63
C SER A 39 -0.30 -10.59 7.44
N LEU A 40 -1.23 -10.08 6.60
CA LEU A 40 -2.47 -10.78 6.29
C LEU A 40 -2.22 -12.06 5.49
N ALA A 41 -1.37 -11.99 4.48
CA ALA A 41 -1.02 -13.15 3.66
C ALA A 41 -0.38 -14.25 4.52
N ASN A 42 0.51 -13.85 5.43
CA ASN A 42 1.16 -14.80 6.35
C ASN A 42 0.19 -15.41 7.35
N LYS A 43 -0.82 -14.68 7.78
CA LYS A 43 -1.88 -15.19 8.67
C LYS A 43 -2.57 -16.42 8.05
N TYR A 44 -2.79 -16.40 6.75
CA TYR A 44 -3.43 -17.49 6.02
C TYR A 44 -2.44 -18.37 5.26
N LYS A 45 -1.15 -18.03 5.30
CA LYS A 45 -0.07 -18.73 4.57
C LYS A 45 -0.36 -18.84 3.09
N VAL A 46 -0.84 -17.73 2.52
CA VAL A 46 -1.14 -17.61 1.08
C VAL A 46 -0.17 -16.63 0.43
N LYS A 47 0.05 -16.81 -0.88
CA LYS A 47 0.95 -15.97 -1.67
C LYS A 47 0.19 -15.01 -2.58
N SER A 48 -1.11 -15.23 -2.79
CA SER A 48 -1.92 -14.43 -3.69
C SER A 48 -3.39 -14.50 -3.29
N LEU A 49 -4.17 -13.55 -3.80
CA LEU A 49 -5.62 -13.53 -3.63
C LEU A 49 -6.25 -14.78 -4.27
N SER A 50 -5.73 -15.21 -5.44
CA SER A 50 -6.20 -16.41 -6.12
C SER A 50 -6.00 -17.66 -5.27
N GLU A 51 -4.88 -17.79 -4.60
CA GLU A 51 -4.62 -18.91 -3.70
C GLU A 51 -5.55 -18.88 -2.50
N PHE A 52 -5.80 -17.70 -1.94
CA PHE A 52 -6.75 -17.51 -0.83
C PHE A 52 -8.15 -18.00 -1.24
N ASP A 53 -8.63 -17.54 -2.39
CA ASP A 53 -9.93 -17.92 -2.94
C ASP A 53 -10.02 -19.42 -3.15
N ARG A 54 -8.98 -20.03 -3.73
CA ARG A 54 -8.89 -21.48 -3.96
C ARG A 54 -8.99 -22.27 -2.66
N LEU A 55 -8.30 -21.82 -1.60
CA LEU A 55 -8.31 -22.49 -0.30
C LEU A 55 -9.66 -22.38 0.40
N ILE A 56 -10.35 -21.24 0.26
CA ILE A 56 -11.71 -21.08 0.76
C ILE A 56 -12.65 -22.03 0.05
N LYS A 57 -12.60 -22.09 -1.28
CA LYS A 57 -13.44 -22.98 -2.08
C LYS A 57 -13.16 -24.47 -1.80
N ALA A 58 -11.91 -24.80 -1.49
CA ALA A 58 -11.52 -26.16 -1.12
C ALA A 58 -11.87 -26.52 0.33
N GLY A 59 -12.41 -25.59 1.10
CA GLY A 59 -12.76 -25.80 2.51
C GLY A 59 -11.57 -25.84 3.46
N LYS A 60 -10.37 -25.49 2.99
CA LYS A 60 -9.16 -25.46 3.83
C LYS A 60 -9.05 -24.22 4.68
N ILE A 61 -9.72 -23.15 4.28
CA ILE A 61 -9.91 -21.93 5.07
C ILE A 61 -11.42 -21.78 5.27
N SER A 62 -11.85 -21.66 6.51
CA SER A 62 -13.27 -21.49 6.84
C SER A 62 -13.78 -20.15 6.33
N GLU A 63 -14.91 -20.14 5.67
CA GLU A 63 -15.55 -18.92 5.22
C GLU A 63 -16.34 -18.31 6.37
N THR A 64 -15.71 -17.36 7.05
CA THR A 64 -16.30 -16.59 8.16
C THR A 64 -16.39 -15.13 7.77
N THR A 65 -17.06 -14.33 8.61
CA THR A 65 -17.08 -12.87 8.42
C THR A 65 -15.65 -12.33 8.40
N GLN A 66 -14.79 -12.81 9.30
CA GLN A 66 -13.40 -12.35 9.38
C GLN A 66 -12.60 -12.72 8.13
N THR A 67 -12.74 -13.94 7.60
CA THR A 67 -12.02 -14.34 6.39
C THR A 67 -12.48 -13.54 5.18
N ARG A 68 -13.77 -13.21 5.10
CA ARG A 68 -14.28 -12.35 4.02
C ARG A 68 -13.74 -10.94 4.11
N GLU A 69 -13.71 -10.36 5.30
CA GLU A 69 -13.13 -9.04 5.53
C GLU A 69 -11.64 -9.02 5.16
N ASP A 70 -10.90 -10.03 5.58
CA ASP A 70 -9.47 -10.15 5.28
C ASP A 70 -9.23 -10.35 3.78
N PHE A 71 -10.10 -11.10 3.09
CA PHE A 71 -10.03 -11.27 1.64
C PHE A 71 -10.17 -9.92 0.93
N PHE A 72 -11.18 -9.14 1.29
CA PHE A 72 -11.39 -7.82 0.69
C PHE A 72 -10.26 -6.86 1.04
N LYS A 73 -9.69 -6.97 2.23
CA LYS A 73 -8.55 -6.13 2.63
C LYS A 73 -7.30 -6.47 1.83
N ILE A 74 -7.02 -7.74 1.59
CA ILE A 74 -5.91 -8.18 0.74
C ILE A 74 -6.11 -7.64 -0.68
N ASP A 75 -7.31 -7.73 -1.22
CA ASP A 75 -7.64 -7.19 -2.55
C ASP A 75 -7.40 -5.68 -2.60
N TYR A 76 -7.92 -4.95 -1.62
CA TYR A 76 -7.74 -3.51 -1.52
C TYR A 76 -6.26 -3.12 -1.44
N LEU A 77 -5.50 -3.77 -0.55
CA LEU A 77 -4.07 -3.48 -0.37
C LEU A 77 -3.27 -3.78 -1.64
N THR A 78 -3.58 -4.88 -2.32
CA THR A 78 -2.94 -5.23 -3.58
C THR A 78 -3.17 -4.15 -4.64
N SER A 79 -4.41 -3.69 -4.77
CA SER A 79 -4.77 -2.63 -5.70
C SER A 79 -4.09 -1.31 -5.36
N GLN A 80 -4.03 -0.96 -4.09
CA GLN A 80 -3.37 0.27 -3.62
C GLN A 80 -1.86 0.23 -3.87
N ILE A 81 -1.23 -0.91 -3.64
CA ILE A 81 0.20 -1.10 -3.91
C ILE A 81 0.50 -0.89 -5.38
N ASP A 82 -0.30 -1.50 -6.26
CA ASP A 82 -0.11 -1.35 -7.72
C ASP A 82 -0.31 0.10 -8.16
N LEU A 83 -1.35 0.76 -7.64
CA LEU A 83 -1.60 2.17 -7.93
C LEU A 83 -0.44 3.05 -7.50
N MET A 84 0.07 2.88 -6.29
CA MET A 84 1.17 3.69 -5.77
C MET A 84 2.48 3.44 -6.52
N LYS A 85 2.76 2.20 -6.92
CA LYS A 85 3.92 1.88 -7.76
C LYS A 85 3.84 2.62 -9.09
N ASN A 86 2.66 2.63 -9.71
CA ASN A 86 2.45 3.33 -10.98
C ASN A 86 2.64 4.84 -10.82
N ILE A 87 2.10 5.42 -9.75
CA ILE A 87 2.25 6.86 -9.48
C ILE A 87 3.73 7.20 -9.25
N ILE A 88 4.45 6.41 -8.46
CA ILE A 88 5.87 6.65 -8.17
C ILE A 88 6.71 6.62 -9.44
N GLN A 89 6.40 5.73 -10.38
CA GLN A 89 7.11 5.65 -11.66
C GLN A 89 6.94 6.90 -12.52
N THR A 90 5.94 7.73 -12.26
CA THR A 90 5.68 8.95 -13.04
C THR A 90 6.43 10.19 -12.50
N PHE A 91 7.07 10.09 -11.37
CA PHE A 91 7.86 11.21 -10.82
C PHE A 91 9.16 11.44 -11.56
#